data_4d1ec137604dd115038ace2b07b6a126
#
_entry.id   4d1ec137604dd115038ace2b07b6a126
#
_cell.length_a   1.000
_cell.length_b   1.000
_cell.length_c   1.000
_cell.angle_alpha   90.00
_cell.angle_beta   90.00
_cell.angle_gamma   90.00
#
_symmetry.space_group_name_H-M   'P 1'
#
loop_
_entity.id
_entity.type
_entity.pdbx_description
1 polymer ?
#
loop_
_entity_poly.entity_id
_entity_poly.type
_entity_poly.pdbx_seq_one_letter_code
_entity_poly.pdbx_strand_id
1 'polypeptide(L)'
;LESIRTLTLAMRDRMLVHARRRGRIGRIVASVNPLIPKPGTAYQWLPMEAIPETDRKIKRLRRLVAGIDNVYFTIKSERHSYYQALLSLGDRRVAPAIVNAERNGGQWRAAVAEAGIDADAYIFRDRREDTRLPWDIIDGGLKQAFFRTEFDKSLRAEWTLPPKRARENE
;
A
#
# COMPACT_ATOMS: atom_id res chain seq x y z
N LEU A 1 14.88 -1.44 -1.81
CA LEU A 1 14.89 0.02 -1.60
C LEU A 1 15.81 0.72 -2.58
N GLU A 2 16.97 0.13 -2.90
CA GLU A 2 17.91 0.68 -3.91
C GLU A 2 17.23 0.87 -5.27
N SER A 3 16.38 -0.06 -5.68
CA SER A 3 15.62 0.05 -6.95
C SER A 3 14.75 1.31 -7.02
N ILE A 4 14.19 1.75 -5.88
CA ILE A 4 13.40 3.00 -5.80
C ILE A 4 14.31 4.20 -6.09
N ARG A 5 15.49 4.23 -5.49
CA ARG A 5 16.51 5.26 -5.76
C ARG A 5 16.91 5.27 -7.22
N THR A 6 17.26 4.11 -7.78
CA THR A 6 17.68 3.96 -9.17
C THR A 6 16.62 4.45 -10.14
N LEU A 7 15.35 4.05 -9.93
CA LEU A 7 14.22 4.51 -10.74
C LEU A 7 14.02 6.03 -10.62
N THR A 8 14.08 6.57 -9.40
CA THR A 8 13.92 8.00 -9.15
C THR A 8 15.01 8.83 -9.85
N LEU A 9 16.26 8.37 -9.82
CA LEU A 9 17.37 9.00 -10.54
C LEU A 9 17.17 8.93 -12.06
N ALA A 10 16.80 7.79 -12.59
CA ALA A 10 16.55 7.64 -14.03
C ALA A 10 15.43 8.57 -14.52
N MET A 11 14.34 8.69 -13.73
CA MET A 11 13.25 9.62 -14.04
C MET A 11 13.73 11.10 -13.98
N ARG A 12 14.52 11.45 -12.96
CA ARG A 12 15.10 12.79 -12.82
C ARG A 12 15.99 13.13 -13.99
N ASP A 13 16.91 12.25 -14.38
CA ASP A 13 17.84 12.51 -15.46
C ASP A 13 17.10 12.68 -16.79
N ARG A 14 16.08 11.87 -17.03
CA ARG A 14 15.19 12.04 -18.20
C ARG A 14 14.46 13.39 -18.18
N MET A 15 13.93 13.78 -17.03
CA MET A 15 13.29 15.10 -16.85
C MET A 15 14.26 16.23 -17.15
N LEU A 16 15.50 16.17 -16.68
CA LEU A 16 16.50 17.22 -16.89
C LEU A 16 16.85 17.41 -18.36
N VAL A 17 16.92 16.33 -19.16
CA VAL A 17 17.12 16.43 -20.62
C VAL A 17 16.01 17.26 -21.27
N HIS A 18 14.75 17.01 -20.90
CA HIS A 18 13.62 17.78 -21.45
C HIS A 18 13.55 19.21 -20.88
N ALA A 19 13.90 19.40 -19.61
CA ALA A 19 13.89 20.68 -18.92
C ALA A 19 14.86 21.68 -19.58
N ARG A 20 16.06 21.23 -19.94
CA ARG A 20 17.07 22.04 -20.65
C ARG A 20 16.54 22.62 -21.96
N ARG A 21 15.76 21.83 -22.72
CA ARG A 21 15.15 22.27 -23.99
C ARG A 21 14.03 23.30 -23.78
N ARG A 22 13.36 23.28 -22.62
CA ARG A 22 12.20 24.13 -22.30
C ARG A 22 12.54 25.33 -21.43
N GLY A 23 13.78 25.46 -20.95
CA GLY A 23 14.20 26.51 -20.04
C GLY A 23 13.55 26.48 -18.64
N ARG A 24 12.88 25.35 -18.29
CA ARG A 24 12.19 25.18 -17.00
C ARG A 24 12.54 23.82 -16.40
N ILE A 25 13.05 23.84 -15.19
CA ILE A 25 13.35 22.61 -14.43
C ILE A 25 12.11 22.27 -13.59
N GLY A 26 11.65 21.03 -13.73
CA GLY A 26 10.58 20.45 -12.92
C GLY A 26 11.13 19.85 -11.61
N ARG A 27 10.22 19.22 -10.86
CA ARG A 27 10.57 18.42 -9.68
C ARG A 27 9.96 17.02 -9.81
N ILE A 28 10.65 16.04 -9.27
CA ILE A 28 10.12 14.68 -9.08
C ILE A 28 9.63 14.56 -7.65
N VAL A 29 8.42 14.10 -7.46
CA VAL A 29 7.88 13.75 -6.14
C VAL A 29 7.75 12.24 -6.08
N ALA A 30 8.64 11.59 -5.32
CA ALA A 30 8.56 10.17 -5.05
C ALA A 30 7.63 9.93 -3.85
N SER A 31 6.41 9.47 -4.10
CA SER A 31 5.44 9.12 -3.06
C SER A 31 5.55 7.62 -2.75
N VAL A 32 6.00 7.31 -1.55
CA VAL A 32 6.16 5.92 -1.07
C VAL A 32 5.27 5.70 0.14
N ASN A 33 4.54 4.60 0.11
CA ASN A 33 3.64 4.23 1.20
C ASN A 33 3.93 2.80 1.64
N PRO A 34 3.76 2.47 2.94
CA PRO A 34 3.73 1.08 3.38
C PRO A 34 2.69 0.29 2.58
N LEU A 35 2.99 -0.97 2.29
CA LEU A 35 2.01 -1.87 1.70
C LEU A 35 0.93 -2.18 2.73
N ILE A 36 -0.30 -1.84 2.40
CA ILE A 36 -1.48 -2.20 3.19
C ILE A 36 -2.23 -3.25 2.39
N PRO A 37 -2.28 -4.51 2.87
CA PRO A 37 -3.06 -5.55 2.22
C PRO A 37 -4.53 -5.16 2.17
N LYS A 38 -5.20 -5.51 1.06
CA LYS A 38 -6.61 -5.14 0.86
C LYS A 38 -7.42 -6.32 0.35
N PRO A 39 -8.69 -6.43 0.74
CA PRO A 39 -9.65 -7.36 0.16
C PRO A 39 -9.65 -7.30 -1.36
N GLY A 40 -9.86 -8.44 -2.02
CA GLY A 40 -9.94 -8.50 -3.48
C GLY A 40 -8.64 -8.12 -4.21
N THR A 41 -7.50 -8.32 -3.58
CA THR A 41 -6.17 -8.14 -4.20
C THR A 41 -5.31 -9.38 -4.02
N ALA A 42 -4.24 -9.49 -4.80
CA ALA A 42 -3.28 -10.59 -4.69
C ALA A 42 -2.63 -10.67 -3.29
N TYR A 43 -2.54 -9.55 -2.56
CA TYR A 43 -1.90 -9.50 -1.25
C TYR A 43 -2.88 -9.60 -0.06
N GLN A 44 -4.15 -9.92 -0.29
CA GLN A 44 -5.17 -9.97 0.76
C GLN A 44 -4.89 -10.94 1.91
N TRP A 45 -4.02 -11.91 1.71
CA TRP A 45 -3.65 -12.91 2.73
C TRP A 45 -2.47 -12.48 3.60
N LEU A 46 -1.72 -11.46 3.19
CA LEU A 46 -0.54 -11.02 3.92
C LEU A 46 -0.91 -10.20 5.15
N PRO A 47 -0.10 -10.25 6.21
CA PRO A 47 -0.12 -9.25 7.25
C PRO A 47 0.43 -7.91 6.74
N MET A 48 0.10 -6.82 7.40
CA MET A 48 0.90 -5.60 7.27
C MET A 48 2.28 -5.83 7.89
N GLU A 49 3.29 -5.20 7.34
CA GLU A 49 4.64 -5.26 7.93
C GLU A 49 4.68 -4.57 9.29
N ALA A 50 5.44 -5.12 10.24
CA ALA A 50 5.58 -4.55 11.57
C ALA A 50 6.06 -3.09 11.52
N ILE A 51 5.48 -2.24 12.36
CA ILE A 51 5.77 -0.79 12.37
C ILE A 51 7.27 -0.48 12.53
N PRO A 52 8.02 -1.12 13.46
CA PRO A 52 9.47 -0.84 13.59
C PRO A 52 10.27 -1.17 12.32
N GLU A 53 9.86 -2.22 11.59
CA GLU A 53 10.50 -2.60 10.34
C GLU A 53 10.21 -1.58 9.23
N THR A 54 8.96 -1.19 9.11
CA THR A 54 8.51 -0.15 8.18
C THR A 54 9.27 1.16 8.44
N ASP A 55 9.36 1.62 9.69
CA ASP A 55 10.09 2.83 10.08
C ASP A 55 11.59 2.75 9.71
N ARG A 56 12.23 1.61 9.96
CA ARG A 56 13.62 1.38 9.57
C ARG A 56 13.81 1.49 8.05
N LYS A 57 12.92 0.90 7.26
CA LYS A 57 12.94 0.99 5.79
C LYS A 57 12.72 2.41 5.30
N ILE A 58 11.80 3.14 5.90
CA ILE A 58 11.52 4.55 5.60
C ILE A 58 12.74 5.42 5.89
N LYS A 59 13.37 5.27 7.06
CA LYS A 59 14.59 6.00 7.42
C LYS A 59 15.74 5.70 6.47
N ARG A 60 15.91 4.44 6.07
CA ARG A 60 16.91 4.06 5.06
C ARG A 60 16.62 4.73 3.72
N LEU A 61 15.36 4.69 3.27
CA LEU A 61 14.98 5.26 1.99
C LEU A 61 15.17 6.78 1.95
N ARG A 62 14.82 7.48 3.04
CA ARG A 62 15.09 8.92 3.17
C ARG A 62 16.58 9.24 3.00
N ARG A 63 17.46 8.44 3.61
CA ARG A 63 18.92 8.60 3.46
C ARG A 63 19.39 8.33 2.02
N LEU A 64 18.81 7.35 1.34
CA LEU A 64 19.15 7.00 -0.04
C LEU A 64 18.82 8.09 -1.06
N VAL A 65 17.81 8.92 -0.77
CA VAL A 65 17.36 10.01 -1.66
C VAL A 65 17.76 11.40 -1.15
N ALA A 66 18.37 11.49 0.03
CA ALA A 66 18.84 12.75 0.58
C ALA A 66 19.90 13.40 -0.35
N GLY A 67 19.82 14.72 -0.51
CA GLY A 67 20.78 15.48 -1.32
C GLY A 67 20.63 15.32 -2.83
N ILE A 68 19.58 14.66 -3.31
CA ILE A 68 19.30 14.59 -4.75
C ILE A 68 18.48 15.84 -5.15
N ASP A 69 19.09 16.73 -5.90
CA ASP A 69 18.42 17.94 -6.37
C ASP A 69 17.19 17.65 -7.20
N ASN A 70 16.15 18.46 -7.03
CA ASN A 70 14.86 18.35 -7.72
C ASN A 70 14.08 17.05 -7.44
N VAL A 71 14.45 16.30 -6.40
CA VAL A 71 13.72 15.13 -5.90
C VAL A 71 13.15 15.43 -4.52
N TYR A 72 11.86 15.22 -4.39
CA TYR A 72 11.12 15.35 -3.12
C TYR A 72 10.54 14.00 -2.75
N PHE A 73 10.48 13.74 -1.46
CA PHE A 73 10.03 12.46 -0.95
C PHE A 73 8.86 12.67 -0.01
N THR A 74 7.74 11.99 -0.30
CA THR A 74 6.56 12.02 0.56
C THR A 74 6.23 10.60 1.03
N ILE A 75 5.86 10.47 2.29
CA ILE A 75 5.47 9.20 2.92
C ILE A 75 4.22 9.48 3.73
N LYS A 76 3.22 8.61 3.62
CA LYS A 76 2.07 8.65 4.51
C LYS A 76 2.48 8.28 5.93
N SER A 77 1.80 8.89 6.90
CA SER A 77 1.98 8.57 8.31
C SER A 77 1.72 7.09 8.58
N GLU A 78 2.63 6.46 9.32
CA GLU A 78 2.51 5.06 9.77
C GLU A 78 1.24 4.85 10.58
N ARG A 79 0.88 5.83 11.40
CA ARG A 79 -0.36 5.82 12.18
C ARG A 79 -1.60 5.74 11.28
N HIS A 80 -1.65 6.52 10.20
CA HIS A 80 -2.76 6.41 9.24
C HIS A 80 -2.76 5.07 8.52
N SER A 81 -1.57 4.54 8.19
CA SER A 81 -1.44 3.22 7.57
C SER A 81 -1.94 2.10 8.47
N TYR A 82 -1.68 2.19 9.78
CA TYR A 82 -2.16 1.24 10.78
C TYR A 82 -3.69 1.18 10.83
N TYR A 83 -4.36 2.32 10.97
CA TYR A 83 -5.83 2.32 11.01
C TYR A 83 -6.45 2.00 9.65
N GLN A 84 -5.80 2.37 8.56
CA GLN A 84 -6.22 1.94 7.23
C GLN A 84 -6.11 0.41 7.08
N ALA A 85 -5.08 -0.21 7.65
CA ALA A 85 -4.93 -1.67 7.65
C ALA A 85 -6.03 -2.34 8.51
N LEU A 86 -6.33 -1.80 9.68
CA LEU A 86 -7.44 -2.28 10.51
C LEU A 86 -8.76 -2.28 9.74
N LEU A 87 -9.09 -1.19 9.06
CA LEU A 87 -10.31 -1.07 8.28
C LEU A 87 -10.32 -1.98 7.04
N SER A 88 -9.14 -2.26 6.47
CA SER A 88 -9.04 -3.13 5.28
C SER A 88 -9.09 -4.61 5.64
N LEU A 89 -8.50 -5.02 6.76
CA LEU A 89 -8.33 -6.41 7.16
C LEU A 89 -9.30 -6.87 8.25
N GLY A 90 -10.06 -5.93 8.80
CA GLY A 90 -11.07 -6.19 9.80
C GLY A 90 -12.34 -6.82 9.23
N ASP A 91 -13.21 -7.19 10.13
CA ASP A 91 -14.56 -7.65 9.84
C ASP A 91 -15.62 -6.74 10.50
N ARG A 92 -16.89 -7.17 10.51
CA ARG A 92 -18.00 -6.40 11.09
C ARG A 92 -17.77 -5.98 12.56
N ARG A 93 -16.91 -6.66 13.30
CA ARG A 93 -16.58 -6.34 14.71
C ARG A 93 -15.78 -5.03 14.83
N VAL A 94 -15.22 -4.51 13.75
CA VAL A 94 -14.54 -3.21 13.73
C VAL A 94 -15.52 -2.04 13.65
N ALA A 95 -16.81 -2.27 13.33
CA ALA A 95 -17.81 -1.23 13.18
C ALA A 95 -17.96 -0.30 14.41
N PRO A 96 -17.96 -0.79 15.68
CA PRO A 96 -18.03 0.09 16.85
C PRO A 96 -16.88 1.12 16.90
N ALA A 97 -15.65 0.74 16.49
CA ALA A 97 -14.54 1.70 16.45
C ALA A 97 -14.75 2.81 15.43
N ILE A 98 -15.42 2.52 14.31
CA ILE A 98 -15.76 3.54 13.30
C ILE A 98 -16.74 4.56 13.90
N VAL A 99 -17.79 4.07 14.59
CA VAL A 99 -18.78 4.92 15.24
C VAL A 99 -18.15 5.77 16.34
N ASN A 100 -17.28 5.17 17.17
CA ASN A 100 -16.57 5.90 18.21
C ASN A 100 -15.60 6.94 17.63
N ALA A 101 -14.92 6.63 16.53
CA ALA A 101 -14.02 7.57 15.84
C ALA A 101 -14.78 8.77 15.28
N GLU A 102 -15.96 8.57 14.72
CA GLU A 102 -16.83 9.66 14.28
C GLU A 102 -17.22 10.56 15.46
N ARG A 103 -17.71 9.98 16.56
CA ARG A 103 -18.19 10.70 17.75
C ARG A 103 -17.08 11.51 18.45
N ASN A 104 -15.84 11.02 18.44
CA ASN A 104 -14.72 11.66 19.12
C ASN A 104 -13.82 12.50 18.21
N GLY A 105 -14.30 12.87 17.00
CA GLY A 105 -13.57 13.74 16.07
C GLY A 105 -12.34 13.09 15.45
N GLY A 106 -12.37 11.79 15.20
CA GLY A 106 -11.31 11.04 14.51
C GLY A 106 -10.15 10.59 15.40
N GLN A 107 -10.36 10.51 16.72
CA GLN A 107 -9.36 9.99 17.65
C GLN A 107 -9.34 8.46 17.63
N TRP A 108 -8.81 7.88 16.55
CA TRP A 108 -8.81 6.44 16.28
C TRP A 108 -8.27 5.58 17.41
N ARG A 109 -7.19 6.02 18.10
CA ARG A 109 -6.60 5.25 19.19
C ARG A 109 -7.60 5.05 20.35
N ALA A 110 -8.26 6.12 20.73
CA ALA A 110 -9.30 6.07 21.77
C ALA A 110 -10.50 5.24 21.32
N ALA A 111 -10.94 5.45 20.07
CA ALA A 111 -12.08 4.75 19.49
C ALA A 111 -11.90 3.22 19.44
N VAL A 112 -10.71 2.75 19.07
CA VAL A 112 -10.36 1.32 19.02
C VAL A 112 -10.30 0.74 20.44
N ALA A 113 -9.68 1.46 21.39
CA ALA A 113 -9.59 1.04 22.77
C ALA A 113 -10.98 0.96 23.43
N GLU A 114 -11.84 1.96 23.24
CA GLU A 114 -13.20 1.99 23.76
C GLU A 114 -14.07 0.86 23.16
N ALA A 115 -13.84 0.51 21.91
CA ALA A 115 -14.51 -0.61 21.26
C ALA A 115 -13.98 -1.99 21.72
N GLY A 116 -12.94 -2.06 22.55
CA GLY A 116 -12.33 -3.30 23.01
C GLY A 116 -11.71 -4.14 21.88
N ILE A 117 -11.24 -3.50 20.82
CA ILE A 117 -10.72 -4.20 19.63
C ILE A 117 -9.22 -4.41 19.77
N ASP A 118 -8.78 -5.65 19.65
CA ASP A 118 -7.38 -5.99 19.40
C ASP A 118 -7.05 -5.75 17.91
N ALA A 119 -6.59 -4.54 17.60
CA ALA A 119 -6.28 -4.16 16.23
C ALA A 119 -5.10 -4.94 15.67
N ASP A 120 -4.10 -5.27 16.50
CA ASP A 120 -2.91 -6.01 16.10
C ASP A 120 -3.26 -7.42 15.60
N ALA A 121 -4.24 -8.07 16.24
CA ALA A 121 -4.74 -9.38 15.82
C ALA A 121 -5.35 -9.35 14.40
N TYR A 122 -5.88 -8.22 13.95
CA TYR A 122 -6.33 -8.06 12.56
C TYR A 122 -5.21 -7.68 11.61
N ILE A 123 -4.34 -6.77 12.01
CA ILE A 123 -3.37 -6.11 11.13
C ILE A 123 -2.18 -7.01 10.84
N PHE A 124 -1.64 -7.69 11.87
CA PHE A 124 -0.40 -8.45 11.77
C PHE A 124 -0.61 -9.97 11.64
N ARG A 125 -1.85 -10.42 11.55
CA ARG A 125 -2.15 -11.83 11.33
C ARG A 125 -1.86 -12.23 9.88
N ASP A 126 -1.11 -13.30 9.71
CA ASP A 126 -0.94 -14.01 8.43
C ASP A 126 -2.21 -14.84 8.12
N ARG A 127 -2.75 -14.69 6.92
CA ARG A 127 -3.97 -15.37 6.48
C ARG A 127 -3.74 -16.33 5.31
N ARG A 128 -2.49 -16.65 5.01
CA ARG A 128 -2.18 -17.50 3.85
C ARG A 128 -2.80 -18.89 3.96
N GLU A 129 -2.94 -19.40 5.18
CA GLU A 129 -3.55 -20.69 5.48
C GLU A 129 -5.07 -20.62 5.70
N ASP A 130 -5.65 -19.42 5.69
CA ASP A 130 -7.09 -19.27 5.89
C ASP A 130 -7.84 -19.80 4.66
N THR A 131 -8.81 -20.69 4.90
CA THR A 131 -9.70 -21.24 3.86
C THR A 131 -10.82 -20.26 3.49
N ARG A 132 -11.16 -19.33 4.39
CA ARG A 132 -12.19 -18.29 4.19
C ARG A 132 -11.72 -16.97 4.81
N LEU A 133 -11.96 -15.88 4.06
CA LEU A 133 -11.67 -14.53 4.51
C LEU A 133 -12.96 -13.78 4.87
N PRO A 134 -12.92 -12.78 5.76
CA PRO A 134 -14.12 -12.05 6.17
C PRO A 134 -14.91 -11.41 5.02
N TRP A 135 -14.24 -11.07 3.95
CA TRP A 135 -14.81 -10.43 2.76
C TRP A 135 -15.20 -11.38 1.62
N ASP A 136 -15.03 -12.69 1.79
CA ASP A 136 -15.43 -13.69 0.78
C ASP A 136 -16.95 -13.76 0.55
N ILE A 137 -17.73 -13.08 1.38
CA ILE A 137 -19.17 -12.87 1.21
C ILE A 137 -19.51 -11.87 0.09
N ILE A 138 -18.53 -11.11 -0.38
CA ILE A 138 -18.69 -10.09 -1.41
C ILE A 138 -18.18 -10.65 -2.73
N ASP A 139 -19.07 -10.82 -3.70
CA ASP A 139 -18.66 -11.19 -5.06
C ASP A 139 -18.12 -9.95 -5.79
N GLY A 140 -16.80 -9.87 -5.93
CA GLY A 140 -16.10 -8.83 -6.70
C GLY A 140 -15.93 -9.16 -8.17
N GLY A 141 -16.57 -10.22 -8.67
CA GLY A 141 -16.50 -10.67 -10.08
C GLY A 141 -15.18 -11.37 -10.46
N LEU A 142 -14.25 -11.56 -9.53
CA LEU A 142 -12.98 -12.26 -9.74
C LEU A 142 -12.89 -13.49 -8.84
N LYS A 143 -12.48 -14.62 -9.43
CA LYS A 143 -12.32 -15.89 -8.68
C LYS A 143 -11.11 -15.82 -7.76
N GLN A 144 -11.19 -16.43 -6.57
CA GLN A 144 -10.07 -16.54 -5.62
C GLN A 144 -8.81 -17.17 -6.26
N ALA A 145 -8.98 -18.13 -7.17
CA ALA A 145 -7.87 -18.74 -7.90
C ALA A 145 -7.05 -17.72 -8.71
N PHE A 146 -7.69 -16.69 -9.25
CA PHE A 146 -6.98 -15.61 -9.94
C PHE A 146 -6.05 -14.85 -8.98
N PHE A 147 -6.54 -14.47 -7.81
CA PHE A 147 -5.72 -13.77 -6.81
C PHE A 147 -4.56 -14.64 -6.31
N ARG A 148 -4.77 -15.95 -6.11
CA ARG A 148 -3.69 -16.88 -5.74
C ARG A 148 -2.62 -16.93 -6.83
N THR A 149 -3.03 -17.08 -8.10
CA THR A 149 -2.09 -17.06 -9.23
C THR A 149 -1.27 -15.77 -9.30
N GLU A 150 -1.91 -14.62 -9.12
CA GLU A 150 -1.21 -13.33 -9.12
C GLU A 150 -0.29 -13.15 -7.90
N PHE A 151 -0.69 -13.69 -6.74
CA PHE A 151 0.16 -13.73 -5.57
C PHE A 151 1.43 -14.54 -5.83
N ASP A 152 1.29 -15.77 -6.35
CA ASP A 152 2.42 -16.65 -6.67
C ASP A 152 3.36 -16.04 -7.71
N LYS A 153 2.82 -15.39 -8.73
CA LYS A 153 3.61 -14.62 -9.72
C LYS A 153 4.39 -13.49 -9.05
N SER A 154 3.75 -12.75 -8.14
CA SER A 154 4.41 -11.64 -7.46
C SER A 154 5.64 -12.08 -6.65
N LEU A 155 5.61 -13.29 -6.05
CA LEU A 155 6.74 -13.87 -5.33
C LEU A 155 7.93 -14.19 -6.25
N ARG A 156 7.67 -14.41 -7.54
CA ARG A 156 8.68 -14.67 -8.58
C ARG A 156 9.04 -13.42 -9.39
N ALA A 157 8.54 -12.24 -8.99
CA ALA A 157 8.66 -10.98 -9.73
C ALA A 157 8.12 -11.07 -11.17
N GLU A 158 7.10 -11.89 -11.38
CA GLU A 158 6.34 -12.02 -12.62
C GLU A 158 5.06 -11.17 -12.55
N TRP A 159 4.48 -10.85 -13.71
CA TRP A 159 3.19 -10.16 -13.79
C TRP A 159 2.35 -10.69 -14.94
N THR A 160 1.05 -10.52 -14.84
CA THR A 160 0.12 -10.80 -15.95
C THR A 160 0.10 -9.62 -16.91
N LEU A 161 0.35 -9.89 -18.17
CA LEU A 161 0.19 -8.88 -19.20
C LEU A 161 -1.28 -8.44 -19.28
N PRO A 162 -1.55 -7.14 -19.44
CA PRO A 162 -2.91 -6.67 -19.64
C PRO A 162 -3.49 -7.35 -20.91
N PRO A 163 -4.80 -7.64 -20.92
CA PRO A 163 -5.44 -8.14 -22.12
C PRO A 163 -5.17 -7.21 -23.29
N LYS A 164 -4.84 -7.77 -24.46
CA LYS A 164 -4.72 -6.95 -25.68
C LYS A 164 -6.06 -6.25 -25.87
N ARG A 165 -6.07 -4.93 -25.91
CA ARG A 165 -7.27 -4.20 -26.32
C ARG A 165 -7.68 -4.74 -27.67
N ALA A 166 -8.93 -5.18 -27.80
CA ALA A 166 -9.51 -5.43 -29.10
C ALA A 166 -9.26 -4.14 -29.91
N ARG A 167 -8.56 -4.23 -31.03
CA ARG A 167 -8.48 -3.10 -31.95
C ARG A 167 -9.91 -2.86 -32.35
N GLU A 168 -10.46 -1.72 -31.98
CA GLU A 168 -11.68 -1.20 -32.58
C GLU A 168 -11.35 -1.12 -34.06
N ASN A 169 -12.05 -1.97 -34.84
CA ASN A 169 -11.98 -1.89 -36.29
C ASN A 169 -12.55 -0.54 -36.69
N GLU A 170 -11.70 0.38 -37.08
CA GLU A 170 -12.08 1.52 -37.93
C GLU A 170 -12.44 1.01 -39.33
#